data_b216dad384936599b559ef0ecf5f34ef
#
_entry.id   b216dad384936599b559ef0ecf5f34ef
#
_cell.length_a   1.000
_cell.length_b   1.000
_cell.length_c   1.000
_cell.angle_alpha   90.00
_cell.angle_beta   90.00
_cell.angle_gamma   90.00
#
_symmetry.space_group_name_H-M   'P 1'
#
loop_
_entity.id
_entity.type
_entity.pdbx_description
1 polymer ?
#
loop_
_entity_poly.entity_id
_entity_poly.type
_entity_poly.pdbx_seq_one_letter_code
_entity_poly.pdbx_strand_id
1 'polypeptide(L)'
;MNTNFLRNKLLFAVWAIGSLSFAVHGSSPMILPLPDEQVSLSFAGWREQIPARTTSADAKGVHKEIVAVPVPVIFKWQDFKQSSYILQIALKSDFSDVCSYTADQCSMEVYNLFRNKKYFCRVLDKDNRVIAAGTFCTADDTRWIKLPEPDKAPINFRDFGGFITSNGQQVKQGMLYRGADLEKWSKSSKTNWQFLTDTLKIKSEIDLRYPSQVKDKLNSRLGKNVKYFFRPVNAYNSFTPEQNELFRDTIKLFADQDNYPIYLHCSGGVDRTGEIAFLINGLLGVPAEKLFEDYEVSSLSIFPRSRNLPYFKKWRQKIASFAPAGANEQKQIESYLLAIGVSANEIESIRNILLENK
;
A
#
# COMPACT_ATOMS: atom_id res chain seq x y z
N MET A 1 -40.61 -28.96 13.52
CA MET A 1 -41.49 -27.81 13.22
C MET A 1 -40.64 -26.60 13.05
N ASN A 2 -40.65 -26.09 11.86
CA ASN A 2 -40.08 -24.81 11.32
C ASN A 2 -38.76 -24.25 11.82
N THR A 3 -37.77 -24.60 11.07
CA THR A 3 -36.47 -23.93 10.97
C THR A 3 -36.56 -22.82 9.93
N ASN A 4 -36.53 -21.55 10.34
CA ASN A 4 -36.33 -20.41 9.43
C ASN A 4 -34.85 -20.09 9.31
N PHE A 5 -34.26 -20.51 8.18
CA PHE A 5 -33.00 -20.08 7.69
C PHE A 5 -33.14 -18.66 7.10
N LEU A 6 -32.67 -17.66 7.80
CA LEU A 6 -32.47 -16.31 7.24
C LEU A 6 -31.25 -16.30 6.33
N ARG A 7 -31.53 -16.44 5.03
CA ARG A 7 -30.57 -16.08 3.96
C ARG A 7 -30.40 -14.56 3.92
N ASN A 8 -29.32 -14.06 4.50
CA ASN A 8 -28.87 -12.71 4.19
C ASN A 8 -28.38 -12.67 2.74
N LYS A 9 -29.24 -12.18 1.85
CA LYS A 9 -28.84 -11.73 0.52
C LYS A 9 -28.01 -10.48 0.70
N LEU A 10 -26.70 -10.56 0.42
CA LEU A 10 -25.91 -9.39 0.07
C LEU A 10 -26.56 -8.78 -1.17
N LEU A 11 -27.24 -7.67 -0.98
CA LEU A 11 -27.65 -6.78 -2.06
C LEU A 11 -26.37 -6.16 -2.63
N PHE A 12 -25.89 -6.69 -3.74
CA PHE A 12 -25.08 -5.92 -4.66
C PHE A 12 -25.97 -4.75 -5.11
N ALA A 13 -25.68 -3.56 -4.60
CA ALA A 13 -26.20 -2.34 -5.20
C ALA A 13 -25.55 -2.23 -6.60
N VAL A 14 -26.15 -2.89 -7.57
CA VAL A 14 -25.98 -2.55 -8.97
C VAL A 14 -26.58 -1.16 -9.11
N TRP A 15 -25.76 -0.15 -9.09
CA TRP A 15 -26.17 1.16 -9.57
C TRP A 15 -26.57 0.97 -11.02
N ALA A 16 -27.87 0.95 -11.26
CA ALA A 16 -28.43 1.07 -12.59
C ALA A 16 -27.92 2.42 -13.13
N ILE A 17 -26.86 2.36 -13.92
CA ILE A 17 -26.46 3.49 -14.76
C ILE A 17 -27.61 3.64 -15.75
N GLY A 18 -28.53 4.56 -15.41
CA GLY A 18 -29.54 4.98 -16.33
C GLY A 18 -28.86 5.33 -17.64
N SER A 19 -29.41 4.83 -18.74
CA SER A 19 -29.04 5.23 -20.09
C SER A 19 -29.15 6.76 -20.20
N LEU A 20 -28.06 7.47 -19.90
CA LEU A 20 -27.93 8.87 -20.24
C LEU A 20 -27.88 8.95 -21.76
N SER A 21 -29.02 9.26 -22.36
CA SER A 21 -29.11 9.67 -23.76
C SER A 21 -28.32 10.99 -23.86
N PHE A 22 -27.09 10.92 -24.34
CA PHE A 22 -26.31 12.12 -24.66
C PHE A 22 -26.93 12.81 -25.85
N ALA A 23 -27.67 13.90 -25.57
CA ALA A 23 -28.10 14.82 -26.60
C ALA A 23 -26.86 15.50 -27.20
N VAL A 24 -26.65 15.32 -28.47
CA VAL A 24 -25.56 15.93 -29.24
C VAL A 24 -25.77 17.42 -29.33
N HIS A 25 -25.17 18.17 -28.42
CA HIS A 25 -24.87 19.60 -28.60
C HIS A 25 -23.40 19.77 -28.23
N GLY A 26 -22.55 19.98 -29.21
CA GLY A 26 -21.20 20.56 -29.20
C GLY A 26 -20.29 20.41 -27.96
N SER A 27 -20.41 19.34 -27.17
CA SER A 27 -19.56 19.06 -26.03
C SER A 27 -18.31 18.29 -26.46
N SER A 28 -17.15 18.72 -26.00
CA SER A 28 -15.89 17.98 -26.17
C SER A 28 -16.07 16.52 -25.76
N PRO A 29 -15.45 15.57 -26.47
CA PRO A 29 -15.51 14.15 -26.11
C PRO A 29 -15.13 13.92 -24.65
N MET A 30 -16.03 13.30 -23.88
CA MET A 30 -15.87 13.12 -22.46
C MET A 30 -15.17 11.80 -22.17
N ILE A 31 -14.22 11.81 -21.22
CA ILE A 31 -13.57 10.63 -20.64
C ILE A 31 -13.96 10.55 -19.15
N LEU A 32 -14.27 9.36 -18.66
CA LEU A 32 -14.39 9.09 -17.22
C LEU A 32 -13.08 8.50 -16.70
N PRO A 33 -12.66 8.80 -15.46
CA PRO A 33 -13.33 9.65 -14.46
C PRO A 33 -13.51 11.09 -14.94
N LEU A 34 -14.54 11.78 -14.42
CA LEU A 34 -14.80 13.18 -14.75
C LEU A 34 -13.66 14.10 -14.27
N PRO A 35 -13.46 15.27 -14.91
CA PRO A 35 -12.48 16.25 -14.44
C PRO A 35 -12.66 16.55 -12.95
N ASP A 36 -11.53 16.50 -12.22
CA ASP A 36 -11.45 16.73 -10.77
C ASP A 36 -12.23 15.71 -9.89
N GLU A 37 -12.76 14.63 -10.47
CA GLU A 37 -13.34 13.54 -9.71
C GLU A 37 -12.27 12.86 -8.83
N GLN A 38 -12.64 12.61 -7.57
CA GLN A 38 -11.79 11.85 -6.65
C GLN A 38 -12.17 10.36 -6.71
N VAL A 39 -11.27 9.54 -7.27
CA VAL A 39 -11.50 8.11 -7.43
C VAL A 39 -10.86 7.30 -6.31
N SER A 40 -11.59 6.33 -5.77
CA SER A 40 -11.11 5.42 -4.75
C SER A 40 -10.22 4.32 -5.34
N LEU A 41 -9.16 3.95 -4.61
CA LEU A 41 -8.27 2.82 -4.89
C LEU A 41 -8.59 1.58 -4.04
N SER A 42 -9.61 1.69 -3.19
CA SER A 42 -10.11 0.63 -2.32
C SER A 42 -11.61 0.43 -2.54
N PHE A 43 -12.15 -0.72 -2.13
CA PHE A 43 -13.58 -0.97 -2.24
C PHE A 43 -14.40 -0.01 -1.36
N ALA A 44 -15.63 0.29 -1.79
CA ALA A 44 -16.52 1.21 -1.06
C ALA A 44 -16.76 0.70 0.37
N GLY A 45 -16.67 1.60 1.36
CA GLY A 45 -16.90 1.28 2.76
C GLY A 45 -15.76 0.51 3.44
N TRP A 46 -14.55 0.49 2.88
CA TRP A 46 -13.44 -0.25 3.47
C TRP A 46 -13.03 0.26 4.86
N ARG A 47 -13.12 1.57 5.10
CA ARG A 47 -12.80 2.14 6.42
C ARG A 47 -13.81 1.74 7.47
N GLU A 48 -15.08 1.64 7.10
CA GLU A 48 -16.19 1.23 7.97
C GLU A 48 -16.09 -0.24 8.37
N GLN A 49 -15.44 -1.06 7.55
CA GLN A 49 -15.22 -2.48 7.87
C GLN A 49 -14.09 -2.71 8.87
N ILE A 50 -13.14 -1.78 9.00
CA ILE A 50 -12.03 -1.92 9.94
C ILE A 50 -12.51 -2.09 11.38
N PRO A 51 -13.39 -1.23 11.95
CA PRO A 51 -13.87 -1.40 13.32
C PRO A 51 -14.55 -2.74 13.57
N ALA A 52 -15.44 -3.19 12.68
CA ALA A 52 -16.12 -4.46 12.79
C ALA A 52 -15.17 -5.66 12.81
N ARG A 53 -14.10 -5.60 12.04
CA ARG A 53 -13.08 -6.66 11.97
C ARG A 53 -12.05 -6.58 13.10
N THR A 54 -11.80 -5.40 13.67
CA THR A 54 -10.88 -5.20 14.80
C THR A 54 -11.52 -5.58 16.13
N THR A 55 -12.84 -5.42 16.29
CA THR A 55 -13.55 -5.84 17.52
C THR A 55 -13.59 -7.36 17.70
N SER A 56 -13.42 -8.12 16.63
CA SER A 56 -13.23 -9.58 16.70
C SER A 56 -11.80 -10.00 17.11
N ALA A 57 -10.94 -9.02 17.44
CA ALA A 57 -9.53 -9.27 17.82
C ALA A 57 -9.39 -10.06 19.14
N ASP A 58 -10.40 -10.07 20.00
CA ASP A 58 -10.44 -10.94 21.18
C ASP A 58 -10.64 -12.42 20.81
N ALA A 59 -11.14 -12.69 19.63
CA ALA A 59 -11.15 -14.02 19.04
C ALA A 59 -9.77 -14.27 18.41
N LYS A 60 -9.03 -15.24 18.91
CA LYS A 60 -7.73 -15.73 18.36
C LYS A 60 -7.93 -16.36 16.97
N GLY A 61 -8.61 -15.66 16.04
CA GLY A 61 -9.02 -16.17 14.74
C GLY A 61 -8.33 -15.49 13.57
N VAL A 62 -8.08 -16.29 12.54
CA VAL A 62 -7.77 -15.81 11.19
C VAL A 62 -9.11 -15.58 10.49
N HIS A 63 -9.31 -14.43 9.86
CA HIS A 63 -10.48 -14.22 9.03
C HIS A 63 -10.46 -15.20 7.85
N LYS A 64 -11.60 -15.85 7.58
CA LYS A 64 -11.72 -16.78 6.45
C LYS A 64 -11.76 -16.06 5.10
N GLU A 65 -12.20 -14.82 5.11
CA GLU A 65 -12.37 -14.01 3.92
C GLU A 65 -11.37 -12.83 3.92
N ILE A 66 -10.62 -12.71 2.85
CA ILE A 66 -9.75 -11.57 2.58
C ILE A 66 -10.56 -10.59 1.74
N VAL A 67 -10.83 -9.40 2.29
CA VAL A 67 -11.54 -8.32 1.58
C VAL A 67 -10.61 -7.23 1.08
N ALA A 68 -9.33 -7.31 1.47
CA ALA A 68 -8.26 -6.41 1.03
C ALA A 68 -7.83 -6.76 -0.40
N VAL A 69 -8.58 -6.30 -1.36
CA VAL A 69 -8.31 -6.51 -2.80
C VAL A 69 -8.06 -5.19 -3.50
N PRO A 70 -7.10 -5.15 -4.46
CA PRO A 70 -6.91 -3.99 -5.31
C PRO A 70 -8.16 -3.72 -6.16
N VAL A 71 -8.56 -2.46 -6.24
CA VAL A 71 -9.70 -2.01 -7.05
C VAL A 71 -9.17 -1.21 -8.24
N PRO A 72 -9.68 -1.42 -9.47
CA PRO A 72 -9.27 -0.64 -10.62
C PRO A 72 -9.94 0.73 -10.64
N VAL A 73 -9.26 1.70 -11.24
CA VAL A 73 -9.92 2.87 -11.81
C VAL A 73 -10.45 2.48 -13.17
N ILE A 74 -11.75 2.65 -13.37
CA ILE A 74 -12.42 2.28 -14.62
C ILE A 74 -12.52 3.50 -15.52
N PHE A 75 -11.79 3.49 -16.61
CA PHE A 75 -11.87 4.51 -17.65
C PHE A 75 -12.94 4.12 -18.68
N LYS A 76 -13.74 5.10 -19.11
CA LYS A 76 -14.74 4.93 -20.16
C LYS A 76 -14.73 6.17 -21.03
N TRP A 77 -14.89 5.98 -22.34
CA TRP A 77 -14.98 7.06 -23.30
C TRP A 77 -16.01 6.76 -24.38
N GLN A 78 -16.35 7.77 -25.17
CA GLN A 78 -17.30 7.61 -26.28
C GLN A 78 -16.71 6.67 -27.36
N ASP A 79 -17.57 5.84 -27.97
CA ASP A 79 -17.18 5.03 -29.09
C ASP A 79 -17.04 5.88 -30.36
N PHE A 80 -15.83 5.93 -30.91
CA PHE A 80 -15.48 6.59 -32.16
C PHE A 80 -15.37 5.60 -33.32
N LYS A 81 -15.90 4.38 -33.15
CA LYS A 81 -15.90 3.30 -34.16
C LYS A 81 -14.47 2.95 -34.64
N GLN A 82 -13.53 2.93 -33.74
CA GLN A 82 -12.16 2.49 -33.99
C GLN A 82 -12.01 1.00 -33.66
N SER A 83 -11.04 0.34 -34.30
CA SER A 83 -10.69 -1.06 -33.99
C SER A 83 -9.86 -1.20 -32.72
N SER A 84 -9.20 -0.13 -32.30
CA SER A 84 -8.42 -0.09 -31.07
C SER A 84 -8.21 1.34 -30.61
N TYR A 85 -7.93 1.49 -29.32
CA TYR A 85 -7.65 2.74 -28.63
C TYR A 85 -6.38 2.63 -27.80
N ILE A 86 -5.72 3.75 -27.54
CA ILE A 86 -4.62 3.82 -26.58
C ILE A 86 -5.02 4.79 -25.48
N LEU A 87 -5.23 4.27 -24.26
CA LEU A 87 -5.38 5.09 -23.07
C LEU A 87 -3.98 5.45 -22.54
N GLN A 88 -3.72 6.73 -22.38
CA GLN A 88 -2.50 7.24 -21.78
C GLN A 88 -2.80 7.94 -20.47
N ILE A 89 -2.01 7.64 -19.41
CA ILE A 89 -2.15 8.20 -18.08
C ILE A 89 -0.77 8.69 -17.63
N ALA A 90 -0.71 9.89 -17.05
CA ALA A 90 0.52 10.50 -16.58
C ALA A 90 0.30 11.31 -15.31
N LEU A 91 1.33 11.50 -14.51
CA LEU A 91 1.34 12.45 -13.39
C LEU A 91 1.67 13.88 -13.87
N LYS A 92 2.31 14.00 -15.01
CA LYS A 92 2.69 15.29 -15.60
C LYS A 92 1.79 15.65 -16.78
N SER A 93 1.45 16.92 -16.89
CA SER A 93 0.57 17.44 -17.95
C SER A 93 1.17 17.35 -19.36
N ASP A 94 2.50 17.26 -19.45
CA ASP A 94 3.24 17.09 -20.71
C ASP A 94 3.35 15.61 -21.14
N PHE A 95 2.84 14.69 -20.34
CA PHE A 95 2.93 13.24 -20.56
C PHE A 95 4.36 12.70 -20.68
N SER A 96 5.37 13.38 -20.12
CA SER A 96 6.76 12.91 -20.13
C SER A 96 6.98 11.63 -19.28
N ASP A 97 6.05 11.30 -18.39
CA ASP A 97 6.04 10.10 -17.53
C ASP A 97 4.90 9.15 -17.87
N VAL A 98 4.46 9.11 -19.14
CA VAL A 98 3.25 8.42 -19.59
C VAL A 98 3.31 6.90 -19.41
N CYS A 99 2.21 6.33 -18.90
CA CYS A 99 1.87 4.91 -19.02
C CYS A 99 0.80 4.75 -20.10
N SER A 100 0.99 3.80 -21.01
CA SER A 100 0.08 3.54 -22.15
C SER A 100 -0.55 2.15 -22.05
N TYR A 101 -1.85 2.08 -22.34
CA TYR A 101 -2.66 0.86 -22.29
C TYR A 101 -3.44 0.73 -23.61
N THR A 102 -3.34 -0.42 -24.28
CA THR A 102 -4.13 -0.70 -25.49
C THR A 102 -5.48 -1.29 -25.11
N ALA A 103 -6.56 -0.81 -25.72
CA ALA A 103 -7.92 -1.27 -25.49
C ALA A 103 -8.63 -1.49 -26.82
N ASP A 104 -9.35 -2.62 -26.94
CA ASP A 104 -10.20 -2.95 -28.09
C ASP A 104 -11.65 -2.48 -27.88
N GLN A 105 -11.95 -1.96 -26.69
CA GLN A 105 -13.26 -1.44 -26.29
C GLN A 105 -13.12 -0.03 -25.74
N CYS A 106 -14.23 0.69 -25.63
CA CYS A 106 -14.29 2.05 -25.06
C CYS A 106 -14.22 2.07 -23.54
N SER A 107 -13.49 1.13 -22.95
CA SER A 107 -13.30 1.01 -21.51
C SER A 107 -11.98 0.32 -21.20
N MET A 108 -11.35 0.72 -20.06
CA MET A 108 -10.11 0.13 -19.55
C MET A 108 -10.11 0.16 -18.02
N GLU A 109 -9.72 -0.95 -17.42
CA GLU A 109 -9.42 -1.03 -15.97
C GLU A 109 -7.93 -0.79 -15.74
N VAL A 110 -7.61 0.19 -14.90
CA VAL A 110 -6.22 0.50 -14.54
C VAL A 110 -6.00 0.33 -13.05
N TYR A 111 -5.05 -0.49 -12.71
CA TYR A 111 -4.65 -0.80 -11.33
C TYR A 111 -3.35 -0.11 -10.95
N ASN A 112 -3.04 -0.15 -9.67
CA ASN A 112 -1.74 0.26 -9.09
C ASN A 112 -1.41 1.75 -9.24
N LEU A 113 -2.39 2.61 -9.46
CA LEU A 113 -2.18 4.05 -9.43
C LEU A 113 -1.73 4.51 -8.04
N PHE A 114 -0.97 5.60 -7.97
CA PHE A 114 -0.58 6.23 -6.72
C PHE A 114 -1.77 6.93 -6.05
N ARG A 115 -1.85 6.88 -4.73
CA ARG A 115 -2.86 7.58 -3.91
C ARG A 115 -2.51 9.08 -3.77
N ASN A 116 -3.49 9.91 -3.47
CA ASN A 116 -3.30 11.36 -3.29
C ASN A 116 -2.54 12.02 -4.45
N LYS A 117 -2.84 11.66 -5.69
CA LYS A 117 -2.20 12.24 -6.87
C LYS A 117 -3.24 12.74 -7.86
N LYS A 118 -2.93 13.89 -8.49
CA LYS A 118 -3.62 14.34 -9.70
C LYS A 118 -2.99 13.64 -10.89
N TYR A 119 -3.84 13.12 -11.76
CA TYR A 119 -3.46 12.46 -13.01
C TYR A 119 -4.02 13.21 -14.21
N PHE A 120 -3.29 13.14 -15.29
CA PHE A 120 -3.69 13.52 -16.63
C PHE A 120 -3.96 12.26 -17.45
N CYS A 121 -5.05 12.24 -18.21
CA CYS A 121 -5.35 11.09 -19.07
C CYS A 121 -5.81 11.57 -20.43
N ARG A 122 -5.52 10.75 -21.46
CA ARG A 122 -6.00 10.96 -22.81
C ARG A 122 -6.20 9.64 -23.52
N VAL A 123 -7.13 9.63 -24.46
CA VAL A 123 -7.36 8.48 -25.36
C VAL A 123 -6.92 8.88 -26.75
N LEU A 124 -6.16 8.01 -27.39
CA LEU A 124 -5.70 8.17 -28.76
C LEU A 124 -6.44 7.16 -29.65
N ASP A 125 -6.69 7.56 -30.91
CA ASP A 125 -7.11 6.66 -31.98
C ASP A 125 -5.93 5.87 -32.56
N LYS A 126 -6.20 5.01 -33.55
CA LYS A 126 -5.19 4.22 -34.25
C LYS A 126 -4.11 5.05 -34.97
N ASP A 127 -4.40 6.33 -35.27
CA ASP A 127 -3.49 7.26 -35.93
C ASP A 127 -2.76 8.16 -34.93
N ASN A 128 -2.81 7.84 -33.63
CA ASN A 128 -2.25 8.58 -32.51
C ASN A 128 -2.82 9.99 -32.33
N ARG A 129 -4.04 10.27 -32.81
CA ARG A 129 -4.73 11.54 -32.56
C ARG A 129 -5.47 11.49 -31.23
N VAL A 130 -5.38 12.55 -30.44
CA VAL A 130 -6.14 12.65 -29.20
C VAL A 130 -7.62 12.81 -29.50
N ILE A 131 -8.45 11.87 -29.06
CA ILE A 131 -9.91 11.87 -29.27
C ILE A 131 -10.68 12.19 -27.98
N ALA A 132 -10.05 12.02 -26.81
CA ALA A 132 -10.59 12.41 -25.52
C ALA A 132 -9.44 12.73 -24.56
N ALA A 133 -9.65 13.66 -23.63
CA ALA A 133 -8.67 13.97 -22.57
C ALA A 133 -9.37 14.45 -21.31
N GLY A 134 -8.71 14.28 -20.16
CA GLY A 134 -9.23 14.68 -18.87
C GLY A 134 -8.18 14.65 -17.76
N THR A 135 -8.63 15.01 -16.57
CA THR A 135 -7.84 14.90 -15.32
C THR A 135 -8.72 14.28 -14.24
N PHE A 136 -8.10 13.61 -13.28
CA PHE A 136 -8.77 13.09 -12.08
C PHE A 136 -7.80 13.09 -10.92
N CYS A 137 -8.32 12.88 -9.71
CA CYS A 137 -7.51 12.74 -8.50
C CYS A 137 -7.77 11.38 -7.87
N THR A 138 -6.74 10.73 -7.33
CA THR A 138 -6.90 9.53 -6.54
C THR A 138 -7.09 9.88 -5.07
N ALA A 139 -7.94 9.12 -4.37
CA ALA A 139 -8.25 9.31 -2.97
C ALA A 139 -7.08 8.93 -2.04
N ASP A 140 -7.20 9.32 -0.75
CA ASP A 140 -6.30 8.91 0.34
C ASP A 140 -6.65 7.49 0.83
N ASP A 141 -6.54 6.51 -0.04
CA ASP A 141 -6.86 5.12 0.24
C ASP A 141 -5.61 4.25 0.39
N THR A 142 -5.77 3.08 1.01
CA THR A 142 -4.69 2.09 1.04
C THR A 142 -4.38 1.61 -0.39
N ARG A 143 -3.12 1.73 -0.78
CA ARG A 143 -2.65 1.29 -2.10
C ARG A 143 -2.32 -0.21 -2.09
N TRP A 144 -3.37 -1.04 -2.21
CA TRP A 144 -3.21 -2.47 -2.47
C TRP A 144 -2.62 -2.69 -3.86
N ILE A 145 -1.70 -3.65 -3.98
CA ILE A 145 -1.03 -3.91 -5.25
C ILE A 145 -1.67 -5.09 -5.96
N LYS A 146 -2.17 -4.87 -7.18
CA LYS A 146 -2.65 -5.90 -8.08
C LYS A 146 -1.44 -6.60 -8.71
N LEU A 147 -1.32 -7.91 -8.46
CA LEU A 147 -0.36 -8.77 -9.13
C LEU A 147 -1.00 -9.50 -10.32
N PRO A 148 -0.22 -9.95 -11.31
CA PRO A 148 -0.73 -10.69 -12.47
C PRO A 148 -1.53 -11.93 -12.08
N GLU A 149 -1.08 -12.66 -11.06
CA GLU A 149 -1.77 -13.84 -10.51
C GLU A 149 -2.23 -13.54 -9.08
N PRO A 150 -3.43 -12.94 -8.89
CA PRO A 150 -3.87 -12.45 -7.58
C PRO A 150 -4.03 -13.57 -6.55
N ASP A 151 -4.46 -14.77 -6.95
CA ASP A 151 -4.63 -15.92 -6.06
C ASP A 151 -3.31 -16.45 -5.47
N LYS A 152 -2.19 -16.01 -6.03
CA LYS A 152 -0.83 -16.35 -5.61
C LYS A 152 -0.07 -15.14 -5.08
N ALA A 153 -0.76 -14.02 -4.88
CA ALA A 153 -0.17 -12.82 -4.29
C ALA A 153 0.15 -13.03 -2.79
N PRO A 154 1.20 -12.40 -2.27
CA PRO A 154 1.37 -12.31 -0.83
C PRO A 154 0.17 -11.62 -0.21
N ILE A 155 -0.42 -12.21 0.80
CA ILE A 155 -1.52 -11.55 1.52
C ILE A 155 -1.01 -10.26 2.18
N ASN A 156 -1.92 -9.34 2.44
CA ASN A 156 -1.61 -8.04 3.05
C ASN A 156 -0.59 -7.21 2.25
N PHE A 157 -0.50 -7.43 0.92
CA PHE A 157 0.50 -6.81 0.06
C PHE A 157 0.07 -5.41 -0.41
N ARG A 158 0.82 -4.41 0.01
CA ARG A 158 0.55 -3.00 -0.29
C ARG A 158 1.80 -2.14 -0.29
N ASP A 159 1.72 -0.99 -0.95
CA ASP A 159 2.63 0.13 -0.73
C ASP A 159 2.24 0.85 0.57
N PHE A 160 3.20 1.17 1.42
CA PHE A 160 2.96 1.92 2.65
C PHE A 160 3.57 3.33 2.63
N GLY A 161 3.85 3.84 1.42
CA GLY A 161 4.07 5.26 1.14
C GLY A 161 2.76 6.03 0.86
N GLY A 162 2.89 7.26 0.40
CA GLY A 162 1.77 8.09 -0.07
C GLY A 162 1.03 8.86 1.02
N PHE A 163 1.37 8.69 2.30
CA PHE A 163 0.80 9.46 3.39
C PHE A 163 1.24 10.93 3.33
N ILE A 164 0.33 11.82 3.69
CA ILE A 164 0.65 13.23 3.90
C ILE A 164 1.11 13.39 5.35
N THR A 165 2.27 13.99 5.54
CA THR A 165 2.86 14.27 6.84
C THR A 165 2.22 15.51 7.48
N SER A 166 2.42 15.71 8.77
CA SER A 166 1.85 16.86 9.50
C SER A 166 2.35 18.22 8.99
N ASN A 167 3.46 18.26 8.27
CA ASN A 167 3.99 19.48 7.64
C ASN A 167 3.63 19.60 6.15
N GLY A 168 2.73 18.74 5.64
CA GLY A 168 2.20 18.78 4.28
C GLY A 168 3.06 18.13 3.20
N GLN A 169 4.21 17.53 3.53
CA GLN A 169 4.99 16.73 2.57
C GLN A 169 4.33 15.38 2.37
N GLN A 170 4.59 14.75 1.24
CA GLN A 170 4.11 13.39 0.97
C GLN A 170 5.26 12.38 1.11
N VAL A 171 4.98 11.23 1.73
CA VAL A 171 5.89 10.08 1.69
C VAL A 171 5.88 9.51 0.27
N LYS A 172 7.06 9.36 -0.34
CA LYS A 172 7.19 8.81 -1.70
C LYS A 172 6.55 7.43 -1.81
N GLN A 173 5.88 7.20 -2.91
CA GLN A 173 5.25 5.92 -3.25
C GLN A 173 6.11 5.12 -4.21
N GLY A 174 5.88 3.81 -4.28
CA GLY A 174 6.70 2.92 -5.10
C GLY A 174 8.08 2.63 -4.51
N MET A 175 8.34 3.09 -3.28
CA MET A 175 9.62 2.91 -2.58
C MET A 175 9.54 1.82 -1.51
N LEU A 176 8.38 1.68 -0.86
CA LEU A 176 8.19 0.85 0.32
C LEU A 176 6.98 -0.06 0.15
N TYR A 177 7.23 -1.35 0.00
CA TYR A 177 6.19 -2.36 -0.07
C TYR A 177 6.21 -3.25 1.17
N ARG A 178 5.04 -3.64 1.66
CA ARG A 178 4.89 -4.56 2.78
C ARG A 178 3.90 -5.67 2.46
N GLY A 179 4.10 -6.84 3.08
CA GLY A 179 3.20 -7.98 2.91
C GLY A 179 3.61 -9.18 3.74
N ALA A 180 2.97 -10.32 3.48
CA ALA A 180 3.33 -11.62 4.06
C ALA A 180 4.58 -12.20 3.40
N ASP A 181 5.09 -13.29 3.99
CA ASP A 181 6.21 -14.01 3.40
C ASP A 181 5.86 -14.59 2.01
N LEU A 182 6.88 -14.67 1.19
CA LEU A 182 6.77 -15.10 -0.20
C LEU A 182 6.65 -16.63 -0.37
N GLU A 183 6.70 -17.40 0.68
CA GLU A 183 6.72 -18.88 0.64
C GLU A 183 5.39 -19.49 1.08
N LYS A 184 4.93 -19.12 2.27
CA LYS A 184 3.78 -19.76 2.91
C LYS A 184 2.44 -19.24 2.41
N TRP A 185 2.33 -17.92 2.26
CA TRP A 185 1.08 -17.23 1.96
C TRP A 185 0.95 -16.82 0.49
N SER A 186 2.03 -16.84 -0.26
CA SER A 186 1.99 -16.82 -1.69
C SER A 186 2.29 -18.23 -2.22
N LYS A 187 1.36 -18.82 -2.91
CA LYS A 187 1.66 -20.00 -3.74
C LYS A 187 2.46 -19.52 -4.95
N SER A 188 3.65 -19.02 -4.69
CA SER A 188 4.52 -18.28 -5.58
C SER A 188 4.43 -18.68 -7.04
N SER A 189 4.20 -17.72 -7.91
CA SER A 189 4.35 -17.90 -9.33
C SER A 189 5.57 -17.12 -9.82
N LYS A 190 6.23 -17.67 -10.83
CA LYS A 190 7.34 -16.98 -11.51
C LYS A 190 6.88 -15.64 -12.06
N THR A 191 5.65 -15.54 -12.56
CA THR A 191 5.03 -14.33 -13.10
C THR A 191 4.96 -13.23 -12.03
N ASN A 192 4.50 -13.57 -10.82
CA ASN A 192 4.44 -12.60 -9.73
C ASN A 192 5.84 -12.15 -9.28
N TRP A 193 6.83 -13.07 -9.21
CA TRP A 193 8.20 -12.68 -8.88
C TRP A 193 8.79 -11.71 -9.91
N GLN A 194 8.60 -12.00 -11.20
CA GLN A 194 9.01 -11.10 -12.27
C GLN A 194 8.32 -9.75 -12.19
N PHE A 195 7.04 -9.71 -11.84
CA PHE A 195 6.33 -8.44 -11.63
C PHE A 195 6.94 -7.63 -10.48
N LEU A 196 7.29 -8.27 -9.35
CA LEU A 196 7.92 -7.60 -8.22
C LEU A 196 9.30 -7.01 -8.61
N THR A 197 10.09 -7.75 -9.39
CA THR A 197 11.45 -7.31 -9.80
C THR A 197 11.43 -6.41 -11.02
N ASP A 198 10.61 -6.70 -12.02
CA ASP A 198 10.68 -6.04 -13.33
C ASP A 198 9.75 -4.83 -13.41
N THR A 199 8.60 -4.87 -12.71
CA THR A 199 7.61 -3.78 -12.73
C THR A 199 7.74 -2.91 -11.48
N LEU A 200 7.68 -3.51 -10.28
CA LEU A 200 7.83 -2.76 -9.03
C LEU A 200 9.28 -2.42 -8.71
N LYS A 201 10.24 -3.00 -9.46
CA LYS A 201 11.69 -2.73 -9.35
C LYS A 201 12.26 -2.98 -7.95
N ILE A 202 11.70 -3.94 -7.20
CA ILE A 202 12.18 -4.25 -5.84
C ILE A 202 13.65 -4.65 -5.91
N LYS A 203 14.50 -3.93 -5.15
CA LYS A 203 15.94 -4.17 -5.05
C LYS A 203 16.34 -4.87 -3.77
N SER A 204 15.53 -4.75 -2.71
CA SER A 204 15.85 -5.34 -1.41
C SER A 204 14.65 -6.02 -0.78
N GLU A 205 14.90 -7.13 -0.12
CA GLU A 205 13.96 -7.88 0.71
C GLU A 205 14.46 -7.85 2.16
N ILE A 206 13.62 -7.32 3.07
CA ILE A 206 13.88 -7.34 4.52
C ILE A 206 12.93 -8.36 5.15
N ASP A 207 13.49 -9.48 5.60
CA ASP A 207 12.76 -10.59 6.20
C ASP A 207 12.89 -10.56 7.73
N LEU A 208 11.77 -10.27 8.39
CA LEU A 208 11.66 -10.16 9.83
C LEU A 208 11.25 -11.47 10.53
N ARG A 209 11.18 -12.58 9.81
CA ARG A 209 10.73 -13.86 10.34
C ARG A 209 11.71 -14.46 11.35
N TYR A 210 11.19 -15.30 12.23
CA TYR A 210 12.06 -16.09 13.12
C TYR A 210 12.91 -17.09 12.34
N PRO A 211 14.10 -17.47 12.86
CA PRO A 211 14.97 -18.46 12.22
C PRO A 211 14.30 -19.79 11.91
N SER A 212 13.34 -20.21 12.74
CA SER A 212 12.56 -21.45 12.54
C SER A 212 11.54 -21.37 11.40
N GLN A 213 11.23 -20.16 10.92
CA GLN A 213 10.25 -19.90 9.86
C GLN A 213 10.91 -19.77 8.47
N VAL A 214 12.24 -19.74 8.40
CA VAL A 214 12.99 -19.46 7.18
C VAL A 214 13.90 -20.65 6.84
N LYS A 215 13.78 -21.18 5.62
CA LYS A 215 14.62 -22.29 5.14
C LYS A 215 15.96 -21.77 4.62
N ASP A 216 15.95 -20.79 3.72
CA ASP A 216 17.14 -20.13 3.21
C ASP A 216 17.25 -18.73 3.83
N LYS A 217 18.34 -18.49 4.57
CA LYS A 217 18.60 -17.23 5.28
C LYS A 217 19.61 -16.33 4.55
N LEU A 218 20.04 -16.74 3.37
CA LEU A 218 21.09 -16.08 2.62
C LEU A 218 20.60 -15.44 1.33
N ASN A 219 19.50 -15.94 0.77
CA ASN A 219 19.04 -15.54 -0.55
C ASN A 219 17.59 -15.12 -0.56
N SER A 220 17.30 -14.05 -1.32
CA SER A 220 15.94 -13.63 -1.63
C SER A 220 15.25 -14.65 -2.54
N ARG A 221 13.96 -14.88 -2.30
CA ARG A 221 13.09 -15.61 -3.23
C ARG A 221 12.85 -14.86 -4.54
N LEU A 222 13.07 -13.56 -4.54
CA LEU A 222 12.93 -12.72 -5.73
C LEU A 222 14.11 -12.83 -6.70
N GLY A 223 15.18 -13.51 -6.30
CA GLY A 223 16.31 -13.81 -7.17
C GLY A 223 17.63 -13.17 -6.73
N LYS A 224 18.71 -13.53 -7.43
CA LYS A 224 20.10 -13.16 -7.05
C LYS A 224 20.41 -11.67 -7.09
N ASN A 225 19.62 -10.90 -7.84
CA ASN A 225 19.81 -9.46 -8.00
C ASN A 225 19.10 -8.65 -6.91
N VAL A 226 18.36 -9.31 -6.02
CA VAL A 226 17.68 -8.67 -4.90
C VAL A 226 18.51 -8.87 -3.65
N LYS A 227 18.92 -7.76 -3.00
CA LYS A 227 19.61 -7.80 -1.71
C LYS A 227 18.68 -8.44 -0.66
N TYR A 228 19.20 -9.38 0.11
CA TYR A 228 18.40 -10.04 1.15
C TYR A 228 18.95 -9.73 2.53
N PHE A 229 18.10 -9.17 3.36
CA PHE A 229 18.42 -8.80 4.74
C PHE A 229 17.57 -9.60 5.72
N PHE A 230 18.15 -10.65 6.29
CA PHE A 230 17.49 -11.41 7.34
C PHE A 230 17.64 -10.69 8.68
N ARG A 231 16.51 -10.24 9.27
CA ARG A 231 16.43 -9.44 10.50
C ARG A 231 15.35 -9.99 11.44
N PRO A 232 15.63 -11.05 12.20
CA PRO A 232 14.63 -11.78 12.99
C PRO A 232 14.21 -11.01 14.25
N VAL A 233 13.35 -10.01 14.12
CA VAL A 233 12.85 -9.22 15.25
C VAL A 233 11.67 -9.90 15.96
N ASN A 234 11.50 -9.61 17.25
CA ASN A 234 10.38 -10.06 18.07
C ASN A 234 9.28 -9.00 18.10
N ALA A 235 8.05 -9.38 17.75
CA ALA A 235 6.93 -8.46 17.79
C ALA A 235 6.65 -7.97 19.22
N TYR A 236 6.47 -6.67 19.38
CA TYR A 236 6.11 -5.96 20.62
C TYR A 236 7.08 -6.16 21.81
N ASN A 237 8.25 -6.68 21.54
CA ASN A 237 9.30 -6.95 22.53
C ASN A 237 10.68 -6.45 22.04
N SER A 238 10.73 -5.22 21.53
CA SER A 238 11.91 -4.61 20.92
C SER A 238 12.87 -3.93 21.90
N PHE A 239 12.70 -4.12 23.23
CA PHE A 239 13.40 -3.31 24.23
C PHE A 239 14.48 -4.07 25.02
N THR A 240 14.82 -5.30 24.65
CA THR A 240 16.02 -5.96 25.15
C THR A 240 17.23 -5.47 24.35
N PRO A 241 18.47 -5.54 24.89
CA PRO A 241 19.67 -5.13 24.15
C PRO A 241 19.78 -5.77 22.77
N GLU A 242 19.55 -7.09 22.65
CA GLU A 242 19.64 -7.85 21.40
C GLU A 242 18.56 -7.39 20.41
N GLN A 243 17.34 -7.14 20.88
CA GLN A 243 16.27 -6.65 20.02
C GLN A 243 16.50 -5.20 19.59
N ASN A 244 17.02 -4.36 20.47
CA ASN A 244 17.42 -2.99 20.10
C ASN A 244 18.46 -2.98 18.98
N GLU A 245 19.45 -3.87 19.01
CA GLU A 245 20.41 -4.02 17.91
C GLU A 245 19.75 -4.42 16.61
N LEU A 246 18.87 -5.42 16.63
CA LEU A 246 18.16 -5.88 15.45
C LEU A 246 17.25 -4.79 14.86
N PHE A 247 16.53 -4.05 15.72
CA PHE A 247 15.70 -2.91 15.28
C PHE A 247 16.56 -1.79 14.70
N ARG A 248 17.63 -1.37 15.40
CA ARG A 248 18.59 -0.38 14.91
C ARG A 248 19.11 -0.78 13.53
N ASP A 249 19.64 -2.00 13.39
CA ASP A 249 20.25 -2.47 12.14
C ASP A 249 19.21 -2.63 11.01
N THR A 250 17.96 -2.92 11.37
CA THR A 250 16.85 -2.92 10.42
C THR A 250 16.52 -1.50 9.95
N ILE A 251 16.40 -0.54 10.86
CA ILE A 251 16.08 0.86 10.52
C ILE A 251 17.20 1.49 9.68
N LYS A 252 18.48 1.18 9.95
CA LYS A 252 19.62 1.69 9.16
C LYS A 252 19.56 1.28 7.68
N LEU A 253 18.90 0.16 7.34
CA LEU A 253 18.72 -0.24 5.94
C LEU A 253 17.91 0.78 5.14
N PHE A 254 17.03 1.52 5.80
CA PHE A 254 16.22 2.57 5.17
C PHE A 254 16.98 3.87 4.94
N ALA A 255 18.18 4.03 5.51
CA ALA A 255 19.05 5.19 5.27
C ALA A 255 19.91 5.06 4.00
N ASP A 256 19.91 3.90 3.35
CA ASP A 256 20.66 3.63 2.12
C ASP A 256 19.76 3.67 0.89
N GLN A 257 19.99 4.68 0.01
CA GLN A 257 19.24 4.87 -1.23
C GLN A 257 19.31 3.66 -2.18
N ASP A 258 20.40 2.90 -2.15
CA ASP A 258 20.62 1.76 -3.04
C ASP A 258 19.77 0.53 -2.66
N ASN A 259 19.12 0.55 -1.51
CA ASN A 259 18.22 -0.52 -1.08
C ASN A 259 16.80 -0.41 -1.68
N TYR A 260 16.44 0.75 -2.25
CA TYR A 260 15.08 0.99 -2.71
C TYR A 260 14.83 0.59 -4.17
N PRO A 261 13.61 0.13 -4.49
CA PRO A 261 12.47 -0.14 -3.61
C PRO A 261 12.67 -1.35 -2.71
N ILE A 262 12.09 -1.28 -1.49
CA ILE A 262 12.20 -2.31 -0.45
C ILE A 262 10.90 -3.11 -0.34
N TYR A 263 11.01 -4.44 -0.25
CA TYR A 263 9.93 -5.32 0.23
C TYR A 263 10.20 -5.72 1.67
N LEU A 264 9.36 -5.24 2.59
CA LEU A 264 9.43 -5.52 4.01
C LEU A 264 8.37 -6.56 4.40
N HIS A 265 8.76 -7.66 5.02
CA HIS A 265 7.80 -8.67 5.42
C HIS A 265 8.18 -9.43 6.70
N CYS A 266 7.18 -10.08 7.27
CA CYS A 266 7.35 -11.15 8.24
C CYS A 266 6.51 -12.35 7.79
N SER A 267 5.97 -13.17 8.66
CA SER A 267 5.12 -14.28 8.24
C SER A 267 3.79 -13.82 7.63
N GLY A 268 3.05 -12.94 8.31
CA GLY A 268 1.76 -12.40 7.81
C GLY A 268 1.80 -10.96 7.34
N GLY A 269 2.95 -10.28 7.43
CA GLY A 269 3.09 -8.86 7.09
C GLY A 269 2.35 -7.92 8.03
N VAL A 270 2.01 -8.35 9.25
CA VAL A 270 1.10 -7.64 10.16
C VAL A 270 1.85 -7.02 11.34
N ASP A 271 2.36 -7.84 12.28
CA ASP A 271 2.92 -7.36 13.55
C ASP A 271 4.34 -6.78 13.39
N ARG A 272 5.36 -7.62 13.24
CA ARG A 272 6.77 -7.20 13.07
C ARG A 272 6.94 -6.19 11.94
N THR A 273 6.31 -6.47 10.80
CA THR A 273 6.25 -5.56 9.66
C THR A 273 5.51 -4.27 9.99
N GLY A 274 4.43 -4.36 10.77
CA GLY A 274 3.64 -3.21 11.23
C GLY A 274 4.42 -2.29 12.14
N GLU A 275 5.23 -2.83 13.05
CA GLU A 275 6.09 -2.04 13.95
C GLU A 275 7.14 -1.25 13.15
N ILE A 276 7.85 -1.89 12.22
CA ILE A 276 8.84 -1.20 11.39
C ILE A 276 8.16 -0.13 10.51
N ALA A 277 7.02 -0.46 9.87
CA ALA A 277 6.27 0.52 9.08
C ALA A 277 5.78 1.71 9.92
N PHE A 278 5.31 1.45 11.16
CA PHE A 278 4.90 2.48 12.11
C PHE A 278 6.07 3.39 12.48
N LEU A 279 7.25 2.82 12.76
CA LEU A 279 8.45 3.60 13.10
C LEU A 279 8.92 4.45 11.91
N ILE A 280 8.97 3.90 10.70
CA ILE A 280 9.42 4.64 9.51
C ILE A 280 8.45 5.79 9.21
N ASN A 281 7.15 5.50 9.06
CA ASN A 281 6.17 6.54 8.73
C ASN A 281 6.01 7.58 9.85
N GLY A 282 6.09 7.18 11.12
CA GLY A 282 6.04 8.10 12.23
C GLY A 282 7.29 9.00 12.30
N LEU A 283 8.49 8.47 12.03
CA LEU A 283 9.72 9.26 11.89
C LEU A 283 9.62 10.33 10.79
N LEU A 284 8.91 10.02 9.70
CA LEU A 284 8.64 10.94 8.60
C LEU A 284 7.60 12.00 8.94
N GLY A 285 6.90 11.89 10.08
CA GLY A 285 5.90 12.84 10.54
C GLY A 285 4.49 12.55 10.02
N VAL A 286 4.20 11.33 9.63
CA VAL A 286 2.82 10.90 9.31
C VAL A 286 1.97 10.99 10.60
N PRO A 287 0.76 11.59 10.55
CA PRO A 287 -0.11 11.74 11.70
C PRO A 287 -0.46 10.39 12.35
N ALA A 288 -0.53 10.35 13.69
CA ALA A 288 -0.79 9.13 14.46
C ALA A 288 -2.02 8.35 13.98
N GLU A 289 -3.12 9.05 13.62
CA GLU A 289 -4.33 8.41 13.10
C GLU A 289 -4.06 7.61 11.81
N LYS A 290 -3.19 8.10 10.94
CA LYS A 290 -2.81 7.41 9.69
C LYS A 290 -1.86 6.23 9.96
N LEU A 291 -1.01 6.33 10.97
CA LEU A 291 -0.18 5.20 11.43
C LEU A 291 -1.06 4.07 11.97
N PHE A 292 -2.11 4.42 12.74
CA PHE A 292 -3.08 3.44 13.23
C PHE A 292 -3.91 2.84 12.10
N GLU A 293 -4.37 3.65 11.16
CA GLU A 293 -5.11 3.18 9.98
C GLU A 293 -4.28 2.14 9.20
N ASP A 294 -2.98 2.41 8.92
CA ASP A 294 -2.12 1.42 8.24
C ASP A 294 -1.92 0.13 9.05
N TYR A 295 -1.83 0.20 10.37
CA TYR A 295 -1.75 -0.99 11.20
C TYR A 295 -3.05 -1.79 11.16
N GLU A 296 -4.19 -1.13 11.37
CA GLU A 296 -5.52 -1.72 11.49
C GLU A 296 -6.06 -2.26 10.16
N VAL A 297 -5.66 -1.67 9.03
CA VAL A 297 -6.08 -2.12 7.68
C VAL A 297 -5.63 -3.56 7.39
N SER A 298 -4.63 -4.07 8.10
CA SER A 298 -4.26 -5.49 8.05
C SER A 298 -5.41 -6.44 8.45
N SER A 299 -6.42 -5.93 9.19
CA SER A 299 -7.64 -6.68 9.54
C SER A 299 -8.52 -6.99 8.34
N LEU A 300 -8.40 -6.24 7.25
CA LEU A 300 -9.09 -6.51 5.99
C LEU A 300 -8.47 -7.71 5.25
N SER A 301 -7.28 -8.15 5.67
CA SER A 301 -6.61 -9.36 5.20
C SER A 301 -7.03 -10.57 6.06
N ILE A 302 -6.15 -11.10 6.90
CA ILE A 302 -6.43 -12.35 7.63
C ILE A 302 -6.38 -12.24 9.15
N PHE A 303 -5.73 -11.21 9.69
CA PHE A 303 -5.51 -11.10 11.14
C PHE A 303 -6.15 -9.83 11.68
N PRO A 304 -7.16 -9.92 12.55
CA PRO A 304 -7.72 -8.75 13.20
C PRO A 304 -6.66 -8.04 14.04
N ARG A 305 -6.52 -6.74 13.82
CA ARG A 305 -5.60 -5.88 14.58
C ARG A 305 -6.28 -4.57 14.92
N SER A 306 -6.06 -4.15 16.16
CA SER A 306 -6.58 -2.88 16.67
C SER A 306 -5.48 -2.11 17.40
N ARG A 307 -5.49 -0.79 17.24
CA ARG A 307 -4.69 0.14 18.06
C ARG A 307 -4.89 -0.04 19.56
N ASN A 308 -6.00 -0.67 19.95
CA ASN A 308 -6.37 -0.90 21.35
C ASN A 308 -5.82 -2.21 21.94
N LEU A 309 -5.18 -3.06 21.15
CA LEU A 309 -4.58 -4.29 21.67
C LEU A 309 -3.55 -3.98 22.78
N PRO A 310 -3.63 -4.68 23.94
CA PRO A 310 -2.82 -4.35 25.11
C PRO A 310 -1.31 -4.34 24.83
N TYR A 311 -0.81 -5.32 24.06
CA TYR A 311 0.61 -5.42 23.73
C TYR A 311 1.07 -4.28 22.80
N PHE A 312 0.25 -3.84 21.85
CA PHE A 312 0.56 -2.71 20.97
C PHE A 312 0.54 -1.37 21.74
N LYS A 313 -0.44 -1.17 22.63
CA LYS A 313 -0.46 -0.02 23.52
C LYS A 313 0.78 0.03 24.41
N LYS A 314 1.15 -1.09 25.05
CA LYS A 314 2.34 -1.19 25.91
C LYS A 314 3.62 -0.88 25.15
N TRP A 315 3.75 -1.39 23.93
CA TRP A 315 4.88 -1.13 23.03
C TRP A 315 5.00 0.37 22.71
N ARG A 316 3.92 1.02 22.32
CA ARG A 316 3.89 2.47 22.06
C ARG A 316 4.19 3.31 23.31
N GLN A 317 3.62 2.97 24.44
CA GLN A 317 3.91 3.64 25.71
C GLN A 317 5.40 3.57 26.07
N LYS A 318 6.04 2.44 25.79
CA LYS A 318 7.47 2.27 26.01
C LYS A 318 8.28 3.15 25.03
N ILE A 319 7.91 3.25 23.76
CA ILE A 319 8.53 4.20 22.82
C ILE A 319 8.37 5.65 23.32
N ALA A 320 7.17 6.02 23.73
CA ALA A 320 6.89 7.35 24.25
C ALA A 320 7.77 7.72 25.46
N SER A 321 8.16 6.75 26.28
CA SER A 321 9.00 6.98 27.46
C SER A 321 10.45 7.41 27.14
N PHE A 322 10.88 7.36 25.90
CA PHE A 322 12.19 7.86 25.46
C PHE A 322 12.20 9.37 25.16
N ALA A 323 11.04 9.99 25.09
CA ALA A 323 10.89 11.42 24.78
C ALA A 323 10.39 12.21 25.99
N PRO A 324 10.56 13.54 26.02
CA PRO A 324 9.94 14.40 27.02
C PRO A 324 8.42 14.24 27.06
N ALA A 325 7.82 14.44 28.23
CA ALA A 325 6.39 14.43 28.41
C ALA A 325 5.70 15.44 27.46
N GLY A 326 4.62 15.03 26.81
CA GLY A 326 3.89 15.87 25.85
C GLY A 326 4.47 15.91 24.45
N ALA A 327 5.58 15.20 24.17
CA ALA A 327 6.12 15.08 22.83
C ALA A 327 5.11 14.38 21.89
N ASN A 328 5.02 14.84 20.63
CA ASN A 328 4.23 14.18 19.60
C ASN A 328 4.83 12.82 19.16
N GLU A 329 4.05 12.03 18.44
CA GLU A 329 4.45 10.68 18.02
C GLU A 329 5.77 10.69 17.24
N GLN A 330 5.98 11.65 16.33
CA GLN A 330 7.23 11.79 15.57
C GLN A 330 8.44 11.94 16.48
N LYS A 331 8.36 12.84 17.48
CA LYS A 331 9.45 13.08 18.42
C LYS A 331 9.68 11.89 19.35
N GLN A 332 8.62 11.19 19.75
CA GLN A 332 8.73 9.96 20.54
C GLN A 332 9.51 8.88 19.78
N ILE A 333 9.17 8.66 18.52
CA ILE A 333 9.84 7.67 17.65
C ILE A 333 11.29 8.09 17.39
N GLU A 334 11.55 9.35 17.05
CA GLU A 334 12.90 9.85 16.82
C GLU A 334 13.78 9.66 18.07
N SER A 335 13.27 10.02 19.25
CA SER A 335 14.01 9.85 20.51
C SER A 335 14.32 8.39 20.80
N TYR A 336 13.37 7.48 20.54
CA TYR A 336 13.61 6.04 20.68
C TYR A 336 14.69 5.56 19.71
N LEU A 337 14.62 5.93 18.43
CA LEU A 337 15.59 5.50 17.42
C LEU A 337 17.01 6.01 17.74
N LEU A 338 17.15 7.25 18.18
CA LEU A 338 18.42 7.78 18.65
C LEU A 338 18.94 7.00 19.85
N ALA A 339 18.08 6.68 20.82
CA ALA A 339 18.46 5.95 22.04
C ALA A 339 18.95 4.52 21.75
N ILE A 340 18.44 3.85 20.70
CA ILE A 340 18.92 2.53 20.29
C ILE A 340 20.14 2.60 19.34
N GLY A 341 20.63 3.80 18.99
CA GLY A 341 21.85 4.01 18.23
C GLY A 341 21.67 4.17 16.71
N VAL A 342 20.48 4.57 16.24
CA VAL A 342 20.32 5.14 14.90
C VAL A 342 20.82 6.59 14.96
N SER A 343 21.77 6.95 14.14
CA SER A 343 22.36 8.30 14.16
C SER A 343 21.45 9.37 13.56
N ALA A 344 21.64 10.61 13.93
CA ALA A 344 20.90 11.75 13.36
C ALA A 344 21.09 11.84 11.84
N ASN A 345 22.29 11.52 11.32
CA ASN A 345 22.55 11.49 9.88
C ASN A 345 21.76 10.39 9.15
N GLU A 346 21.61 9.21 9.75
CA GLU A 346 20.80 8.14 9.17
C GLU A 346 19.31 8.51 9.18
N ILE A 347 18.82 9.15 10.26
CA ILE A 347 17.44 9.68 10.31
C ILE A 347 17.21 10.71 9.22
N GLU A 348 18.15 11.65 9.03
CA GLU A 348 18.03 12.66 7.98
C GLU A 348 18.11 12.04 6.58
N SER A 349 18.95 11.04 6.38
CA SER A 349 19.01 10.28 5.12
C SER A 349 17.65 9.61 4.81
N ILE A 350 17.03 8.96 5.79
CA ILE A 350 15.68 8.35 5.64
C ILE A 350 14.66 9.40 5.19
N ARG A 351 14.66 10.60 5.81
CA ARG A 351 13.78 11.70 5.45
C ARG A 351 14.01 12.17 4.00
N ASN A 352 15.25 12.41 3.63
CA ASN A 352 15.62 12.88 2.28
C ASN A 352 15.29 11.85 1.19
N ILE A 353 15.45 10.56 1.49
CA ILE A 353 15.11 9.49 0.55
C ILE A 353 13.59 9.38 0.37
N LEU A 354 12.83 9.41 1.45
CA LEU A 354 11.43 9.01 1.47
C LEU A 354 10.41 10.16 1.38
N LEU A 355 10.79 11.39 1.66
CA LEU A 355 9.88 12.54 1.51
C LEU A 355 9.98 13.13 0.11
N GLU A 356 8.84 13.52 -0.47
CA GLU A 356 8.83 14.31 -1.71
C GLU A 356 9.38 15.71 -1.42
N ASN A 357 10.12 16.26 -2.38
CA ASN A 357 10.58 17.65 -2.29
C ASN A 357 9.35 18.58 -2.22
N LYS A 358 9.51 19.67 -1.45
CA LYS A 358 8.48 20.71 -1.38
C LYS A 358 8.36 21.45 -2.70
#